data_1e8c2eccafdaee801e3059fe65aec5c9
#
_entry.id   1e8c2eccafdaee801e3059fe65aec5c9
#
_cell.length_a   1.000
_cell.length_b   1.000
_cell.length_c   1.000
_cell.angle_alpha   90.00
_cell.angle_beta   90.00
_cell.angle_gamma   90.00
#
_symmetry.space_group_name_H-M   'P 1'
#
loop_
_entity.id
_entity.type
_entity.pdbx_description
1 polymer ?
#
loop_
_entity_poly.entity_id
_entity_poly.type
_entity_poly.pdbx_seq_one_letter_code
_entity_poly.pdbx_strand_id
1 'polypeptide(L)'
;RTLSESTKDFRFACAANTSLDYKPGQFYRFVFADERGEFERSYSLCNFDELYGQHIDLVVSQVDNGRATNLLFNCKEGLEAKVTGPFGRLTLPEEIPTRLIIVATSVGLAPYMPILKELEMSGFPEVVLLLGVRDRTEFIYGNVLKGYAEKHDYFELQLCLSREKSSEGYEYDGYVNTQIERLDVNPDSDHFLLCGNPKMIDDAWGYLKESGFKSKNVVREKYVFARESRSSAKAL
;
A
#
# COMPACT_ATOMS: atom_id res chain seq x y z
N ARG A 1 0.06 -5.40 -16.09
CA ARG A 1 1.44 -5.98 -16.07
C ARG A 1 1.56 -6.92 -14.87
N THR A 2 2.25 -8.06 -15.02
CA THR A 2 2.57 -8.97 -13.91
C THR A 2 3.78 -8.43 -13.14
N LEU A 3 3.65 -8.33 -11.82
CA LEU A 3 4.70 -7.87 -10.91
C LEU A 3 5.35 -9.03 -10.14
N SER A 4 4.56 -10.05 -9.78
CA SER A 4 5.00 -11.31 -9.18
C SER A 4 4.05 -12.43 -9.60
N GLU A 5 4.28 -13.67 -9.16
CA GLU A 5 3.38 -14.80 -9.45
C GLU A 5 1.94 -14.51 -9.00
N SER A 6 1.78 -13.85 -7.87
CA SER A 6 0.47 -13.58 -7.27
C SER A 6 -0.01 -12.12 -7.40
N THR A 7 0.77 -11.23 -8.05
CA THR A 7 0.47 -9.79 -8.04
C THR A 7 0.58 -9.17 -9.43
N LYS A 8 -0.43 -8.38 -9.78
CA LYS A 8 -0.46 -7.60 -11.04
C LYS A 8 -0.75 -6.15 -10.76
N ASP A 9 -0.23 -5.27 -11.62
CA ASP A 9 -0.73 -3.90 -11.74
C ASP A 9 -1.74 -3.78 -12.90
N PHE A 10 -2.69 -2.87 -12.70
CA PHE A 10 -3.75 -2.57 -13.65
C PHE A 10 -3.83 -1.07 -13.83
N ARG A 11 -3.94 -0.62 -15.08
CA ARG A 11 -4.18 0.78 -15.43
C ARG A 11 -5.60 0.94 -15.97
N PHE A 12 -6.39 1.79 -15.34
CA PHE A 12 -7.70 2.22 -15.79
C PHE A 12 -7.61 3.63 -16.36
N ALA A 13 -7.95 3.79 -17.64
CA ALA A 13 -8.11 5.11 -18.22
C ALA A 13 -9.38 5.78 -17.67
N CYS A 14 -9.28 7.04 -17.28
CA CYS A 14 -10.45 7.82 -16.91
C CYS A 14 -11.30 8.16 -18.13
N ALA A 15 -12.59 8.33 -17.95
CA ALA A 15 -13.46 8.84 -19.00
C ALA A 15 -12.98 10.23 -19.49
N ALA A 16 -13.25 10.55 -20.75
CA ALA A 16 -12.84 11.81 -21.33
C ALA A 16 -13.30 13.00 -20.45
N ASN A 17 -12.43 13.99 -20.29
CA ASN A 17 -12.65 15.20 -19.47
C ASN A 17 -12.86 14.93 -17.96
N THR A 18 -12.45 13.78 -17.44
CA THR A 18 -12.44 13.51 -16.01
C THR A 18 -11.04 13.76 -15.46
N SER A 19 -10.92 14.63 -14.45
CA SER A 19 -9.69 14.79 -13.67
C SER A 19 -9.80 14.01 -12.37
N LEU A 20 -8.70 13.39 -11.96
CA LEU A 20 -8.58 12.79 -10.64
C LEU A 20 -8.15 13.87 -9.66
N ASP A 21 -8.99 14.11 -8.66
CA ASP A 21 -8.66 14.98 -7.54
C ASP A 21 -8.50 14.10 -6.29
N TYR A 22 -7.26 13.84 -5.89
CA TYR A 22 -6.94 13.03 -4.70
C TYR A 22 -5.62 13.49 -4.09
N LYS A 23 -5.46 13.22 -2.79
CA LYS A 23 -4.15 13.33 -2.13
C LYS A 23 -3.43 11.98 -2.23
N PRO A 24 -2.12 11.94 -2.54
CA PRO A 24 -1.31 10.73 -2.47
C PRO A 24 -1.56 9.94 -1.18
N GLY A 25 -1.77 8.62 -1.33
CA GLY A 25 -2.13 7.73 -0.23
C GLY A 25 -3.63 7.43 -0.09
N GLN A 26 -4.50 8.18 -0.76
CA GLN A 26 -5.94 7.92 -0.77
C GLN A 26 -6.33 6.75 -1.68
N PHE A 27 -7.56 6.26 -1.50
CA PHE A 27 -8.14 5.17 -2.28
C PHE A 27 -9.47 5.56 -2.92
N TYR A 28 -9.85 4.81 -3.95
CA TYR A 28 -11.19 4.86 -4.56
C TYR A 28 -11.94 3.56 -4.36
N ARG A 29 -13.26 3.67 -4.32
CA ARG A 29 -14.17 2.53 -4.37
C ARG A 29 -14.53 2.27 -5.83
N PHE A 30 -14.28 1.05 -6.28
CA PHE A 30 -14.57 0.54 -7.62
C PHE A 30 -15.82 -0.32 -7.57
N VAL A 31 -16.78 -0.04 -8.43
CA VAL A 31 -17.94 -0.89 -8.69
C VAL A 31 -17.68 -1.63 -9.99
N PHE A 32 -17.50 -2.93 -9.88
CA PHE A 32 -17.36 -3.85 -11.00
C PHE A 32 -18.68 -4.59 -11.23
N ALA A 33 -18.84 -5.16 -12.42
CA ALA A 33 -19.93 -6.05 -12.75
C ALA A 33 -19.40 -7.37 -13.31
N ASP A 34 -20.01 -8.48 -12.91
CA ASP A 34 -19.81 -9.81 -13.46
C ASP A 34 -21.18 -10.49 -13.66
N GLU A 35 -21.22 -11.78 -14.01
CA GLU A 35 -22.44 -12.56 -14.20
C GLU A 35 -23.36 -12.62 -12.95
N ARG A 36 -22.82 -12.35 -11.75
CA ARG A 36 -23.55 -12.31 -10.48
C ARG A 36 -24.04 -10.91 -10.12
N GLY A 37 -23.84 -9.91 -11.00
CA GLY A 37 -24.24 -8.53 -10.82
C GLY A 37 -23.11 -7.60 -10.35
N GLU A 38 -23.48 -6.40 -9.90
CA GLU A 38 -22.51 -5.41 -9.42
C GLU A 38 -21.93 -5.78 -8.03
N PHE A 39 -20.69 -5.36 -7.79
CA PHE A 39 -20.04 -5.48 -6.48
C PHE A 39 -18.97 -4.41 -6.32
N GLU A 40 -18.67 -4.06 -5.08
CA GLU A 40 -17.71 -3.00 -4.75
C GLU A 40 -16.41 -3.54 -4.15
N ARG A 41 -15.29 -2.88 -4.49
CA ARG A 41 -13.99 -3.05 -3.82
C ARG A 41 -13.26 -1.72 -3.75
N SER A 42 -12.57 -1.50 -2.64
CA SER A 42 -11.70 -0.34 -2.45
C SER A 42 -10.27 -0.68 -2.83
N TYR A 43 -9.62 0.22 -3.56
CA TYR A 43 -8.22 0.11 -3.95
C TYR A 43 -7.53 1.45 -3.76
N SER A 44 -6.37 1.41 -3.08
CA SER A 44 -5.49 2.56 -3.01
C SER A 44 -4.84 2.79 -4.36
N LEU A 45 -4.66 4.06 -4.74
CA LEU A 45 -3.98 4.40 -5.96
C LEU A 45 -2.48 4.13 -5.80
N CYS A 46 -1.85 3.65 -6.87
CA CYS A 46 -0.41 3.45 -6.91
C CYS A 46 0.28 4.21 -8.04
N ASN A 47 -0.33 5.30 -8.50
CA ASN A 47 0.22 6.19 -9.52
C ASN A 47 1.59 6.73 -9.10
N PHE A 48 2.65 6.35 -9.79
CA PHE A 48 4.01 6.81 -9.51
C PHE A 48 4.57 7.69 -10.62
N ASP A 49 4.35 7.31 -11.89
CA ASP A 49 4.90 8.04 -13.02
C ASP A 49 4.24 9.43 -13.17
N GLU A 50 2.93 9.49 -12.98
CA GLU A 50 2.12 10.70 -13.11
C GLU A 50 1.05 10.72 -12.00
N LEU A 51 1.17 11.66 -11.03
CA LEU A 51 0.25 11.75 -9.90
C LEU A 51 -1.19 12.07 -10.30
N TYR A 52 -1.36 13.04 -11.19
CA TYR A 52 -2.68 13.64 -11.53
C TYR A 52 -3.05 13.43 -13.00
N GLY A 53 -2.67 12.27 -13.56
CA GLY A 53 -2.99 11.90 -14.94
C GLY A 53 -4.44 11.49 -15.15
N GLN A 54 -4.75 11.16 -16.40
CA GLN A 54 -6.08 10.64 -16.79
C GLN A 54 -6.17 9.11 -16.66
N HIS A 55 -5.51 8.55 -15.64
CA HIS A 55 -5.54 7.12 -15.36
C HIS A 55 -5.43 6.85 -13.86
N ILE A 56 -5.92 5.69 -13.46
CA ILE A 56 -5.76 5.14 -12.11
C ILE A 56 -4.95 3.87 -12.23
N ASP A 57 -3.83 3.83 -11.53
CA ASP A 57 -3.02 2.63 -11.38
C ASP A 57 -3.35 1.92 -10.07
N LEU A 58 -3.56 0.62 -10.16
CA LEU A 58 -3.84 -0.26 -9.03
C LEU A 58 -2.84 -1.39 -8.99
N VAL A 59 -2.42 -1.78 -7.80
CA VAL A 59 -1.70 -3.04 -7.60
C VAL A 59 -2.57 -3.99 -6.79
N VAL A 60 -2.74 -5.21 -7.29
CA VAL A 60 -3.69 -6.18 -6.75
C VAL A 60 -3.00 -7.53 -6.60
N SER A 61 -3.02 -8.09 -5.40
CA SER A 61 -2.65 -9.48 -5.16
C SER A 61 -3.85 -10.41 -5.32
N GLN A 62 -3.60 -11.57 -5.90
CA GLN A 62 -4.60 -12.61 -6.05
C GLN A 62 -5.06 -13.12 -4.67
N VAL A 63 -6.37 -13.26 -4.53
CA VAL A 63 -7.02 -13.84 -3.36
C VAL A 63 -7.73 -15.11 -3.78
N ASP A 64 -7.49 -16.21 -3.08
CA ASP A 64 -8.13 -17.49 -3.37
C ASP A 64 -9.65 -17.34 -3.32
N ASN A 65 -10.30 -17.68 -4.43
CA ASN A 65 -11.75 -17.51 -4.65
C ASN A 65 -12.24 -16.06 -4.51
N GLY A 66 -11.36 -15.07 -4.61
CA GLY A 66 -11.71 -13.66 -4.54
C GLY A 66 -12.46 -13.20 -5.78
N ARG A 67 -13.70 -12.70 -5.64
CA ARG A 67 -14.54 -12.28 -6.77
C ARG A 67 -13.86 -11.21 -7.64
N ALA A 68 -13.31 -10.17 -7.02
CA ALA A 68 -12.64 -9.10 -7.75
C ALA A 68 -11.33 -9.57 -8.40
N THR A 69 -10.53 -10.38 -7.69
CA THR A 69 -9.28 -10.88 -8.24
C THR A 69 -9.50 -11.87 -9.37
N ASN A 70 -10.55 -12.71 -9.28
CA ASN A 70 -10.94 -13.58 -10.40
C ASN A 70 -11.34 -12.76 -11.63
N LEU A 71 -12.13 -11.68 -11.45
CA LEU A 71 -12.49 -10.79 -12.55
C LEU A 71 -11.25 -10.12 -13.15
N LEU A 72 -10.44 -9.43 -12.34
CA LEU A 72 -9.29 -8.66 -12.78
C LEU A 72 -8.19 -9.51 -13.43
N PHE A 73 -7.90 -10.70 -12.86
CA PHE A 73 -6.81 -11.55 -13.38
C PHE A 73 -7.17 -12.29 -14.67
N ASN A 74 -8.47 -12.47 -14.95
CA ASN A 74 -8.98 -13.16 -16.15
C ASN A 74 -9.58 -12.21 -17.19
N CYS A 75 -9.77 -10.91 -16.87
CA CYS A 75 -10.29 -9.97 -17.85
C CYS A 75 -9.29 -9.72 -18.97
N LYS A 76 -9.84 -9.40 -20.15
CA LYS A 76 -9.10 -8.78 -21.25
C LYS A 76 -9.10 -7.27 -21.06
N GLU A 77 -8.35 -6.56 -21.88
CA GLU A 77 -8.46 -5.10 -22.00
C GLU A 77 -9.89 -4.66 -22.22
N GLY A 78 -10.26 -3.48 -21.69
CA GLY A 78 -11.60 -2.92 -21.83
C GLY A 78 -12.55 -3.23 -20.68
N LEU A 79 -12.06 -3.81 -19.54
CA LEU A 79 -12.88 -3.89 -18.33
C LEU A 79 -13.23 -2.49 -17.84
N GLU A 80 -14.50 -2.21 -17.69
CA GLU A 80 -15.01 -0.95 -17.15
C GLU A 80 -15.35 -1.05 -15.66
N ALA A 81 -15.19 0.05 -14.94
CA ALA A 81 -15.60 0.18 -13.55
C ALA A 81 -16.11 1.61 -13.28
N LYS A 82 -17.14 1.73 -12.46
CA LYS A 82 -17.53 3.02 -11.89
C LYS A 82 -16.68 3.25 -10.64
N VAL A 83 -16.19 4.48 -10.45
CA VAL A 83 -15.36 4.82 -9.29
C VAL A 83 -16.00 5.94 -8.48
N THR A 84 -15.84 5.86 -7.16
CA THR A 84 -16.28 6.88 -6.20
C THR A 84 -15.15 7.13 -5.21
N GLY A 85 -14.89 8.37 -4.93
CA GLY A 85 -13.81 8.82 -4.02
C GLY A 85 -13.44 10.28 -4.25
N PRO A 86 -12.30 10.73 -3.72
CA PRO A 86 -11.32 9.93 -2.95
C PRO A 86 -11.77 9.69 -1.50
N PHE A 87 -11.25 8.63 -0.90
CA PHE A 87 -11.41 8.29 0.50
C PHE A 87 -10.05 7.99 1.14
N GLY A 88 -10.00 7.92 2.46
CA GLY A 88 -8.79 7.54 3.20
C GLY A 88 -8.10 8.74 3.84
N ARG A 89 -7.28 8.43 4.86
CA ARG A 89 -6.51 9.41 5.64
C ARG A 89 -5.02 9.07 5.68
N LEU A 90 -4.59 8.09 4.89
CA LEU A 90 -3.19 7.68 4.81
C LEU A 90 -2.42 8.63 3.88
N THR A 91 -2.32 9.90 4.28
CA THR A 91 -1.68 10.98 3.53
C THR A 91 -0.49 11.53 4.32
N LEU A 92 0.38 12.28 3.66
CA LEU A 92 1.44 12.99 4.34
C LEU A 92 0.85 13.91 5.43
N PRO A 93 1.53 14.06 6.59
CA PRO A 93 1.12 14.99 7.62
C PRO A 93 1.25 16.44 7.13
N GLU A 94 0.39 17.34 7.65
CA GLU A 94 0.44 18.76 7.32
C GLU A 94 1.71 19.43 7.87
N GLU A 95 2.14 19.02 9.07
CA GLU A 95 3.40 19.45 9.66
C GLU A 95 4.47 18.41 9.33
N ILE A 96 5.57 18.86 8.72
CA ILE A 96 6.68 17.98 8.34
C ILE A 96 7.38 17.48 9.61
N PRO A 97 7.37 16.15 9.89
CA PRO A 97 8.08 15.58 11.03
C PRO A 97 9.59 15.58 10.77
N THR A 98 10.39 15.37 11.80
CA THR A 98 11.83 15.15 11.65
C THR A 98 12.09 13.87 10.87
N ARG A 99 11.30 12.81 11.14
CA ARG A 99 11.39 11.53 10.43
C ARG A 99 10.01 10.96 10.12
N LEU A 100 9.81 10.54 8.87
CA LEU A 100 8.64 9.82 8.41
C LEU A 100 8.96 8.33 8.28
N ILE A 101 8.24 7.47 9.00
CA ILE A 101 8.42 6.02 8.95
C ILE A 101 7.20 5.41 8.27
N ILE A 102 7.42 4.86 7.09
CA ILE A 102 6.43 4.21 6.24
C ILE A 102 6.56 2.70 6.44
N VAL A 103 5.47 2.04 6.81
CA VAL A 103 5.47 0.59 7.03
C VAL A 103 4.44 -0.07 6.14
N ALA A 104 4.89 -1.00 5.32
CA ALA A 104 4.04 -1.72 4.38
C ALA A 104 4.23 -3.23 4.47
N THR A 105 3.19 -3.98 4.09
CA THR A 105 3.32 -5.41 3.78
C THR A 105 2.67 -5.71 2.44
N SER A 106 3.41 -6.40 1.54
CA SER A 106 2.91 -6.81 0.21
C SER A 106 2.29 -5.61 -0.54
N VAL A 107 1.06 -5.75 -1.06
CA VAL A 107 0.34 -4.68 -1.77
C VAL A 107 -0.09 -3.49 -0.90
N GLY A 108 0.15 -3.53 0.41
CA GLY A 108 0.08 -2.35 1.27
C GLY A 108 1.10 -1.26 0.89
N LEU A 109 2.03 -1.57 -0.01
CA LEU A 109 2.92 -0.61 -0.64
C LEU A 109 2.19 0.36 -1.59
N ALA A 110 1.03 -0.04 -2.15
CA ALA A 110 0.32 0.73 -3.18
C ALA A 110 0.14 2.22 -2.86
N PRO A 111 -0.45 2.62 -1.71
CA PRO A 111 -0.69 4.02 -1.39
C PRO A 111 0.59 4.84 -1.23
N TYR A 112 1.72 4.19 -0.99
CA TYR A 112 3.00 4.87 -0.81
C TYR A 112 3.70 5.21 -2.11
N MET A 113 3.37 4.56 -3.23
CA MET A 113 3.96 4.90 -4.52
C MET A 113 3.70 6.38 -4.91
N PRO A 114 2.46 6.89 -4.90
CA PRO A 114 2.23 8.30 -5.13
C PRO A 114 2.75 9.20 -4.00
N ILE A 115 2.81 8.75 -2.74
CA ILE A 115 3.45 9.50 -1.65
C ILE A 115 4.95 9.70 -1.91
N LEU A 116 5.68 8.66 -2.34
CA LEU A 116 7.09 8.80 -2.71
C LEU A 116 7.29 9.85 -3.81
N LYS A 117 6.37 9.89 -4.78
CA LYS A 117 6.42 10.93 -5.84
C LYS A 117 6.16 12.34 -5.30
N GLU A 118 5.25 12.49 -4.34
CA GLU A 118 5.00 13.77 -3.66
C GLU A 118 6.22 14.22 -2.82
N LEU A 119 6.90 13.28 -2.15
CA LEU A 119 8.12 13.55 -1.38
C LEU A 119 9.26 14.10 -2.25
N GLU A 120 9.39 13.64 -3.50
CA GLU A 120 10.36 14.22 -4.45
C GLU A 120 10.17 15.72 -4.66
N MET A 121 8.93 16.21 -4.56
CA MET A 121 8.58 17.60 -4.82
C MET A 121 8.62 18.47 -3.57
N SER A 122 8.31 17.90 -2.40
CA SER A 122 8.13 18.67 -1.16
C SER A 122 9.37 18.68 -0.26
N GLY A 123 10.28 17.71 -0.43
CA GLY A 123 11.47 17.53 0.41
C GLY A 123 11.12 17.15 1.85
N PHE A 124 11.63 16.02 2.32
CA PHE A 124 11.48 15.57 3.70
C PHE A 124 12.87 15.36 4.31
N PRO A 125 13.06 15.63 5.62
CA PRO A 125 14.38 15.49 6.23
C PRO A 125 14.87 14.06 6.29
N GLU A 126 14.01 13.11 6.66
CA GLU A 126 14.33 11.69 6.76
C GLU A 126 13.07 10.83 6.51
N VAL A 127 13.18 9.84 5.66
CA VAL A 127 12.11 8.90 5.33
C VAL A 127 12.65 7.47 5.38
N VAL A 128 12.03 6.61 6.18
CA VAL A 128 12.36 5.18 6.25
C VAL A 128 11.17 4.36 5.76
N LEU A 129 11.38 3.55 4.73
CA LEU A 129 10.39 2.58 4.26
C LEU A 129 10.73 1.17 4.76
N LEU A 130 9.91 0.64 5.67
CA LEU A 130 9.93 -0.76 6.08
C LEU A 130 8.93 -1.55 5.24
N LEU A 131 9.41 -2.41 4.34
CA LEU A 131 8.56 -3.24 3.49
C LEU A 131 8.70 -4.72 3.86
N GLY A 132 7.63 -5.34 4.32
CA GLY A 132 7.58 -6.76 4.64
C GLY A 132 7.02 -7.59 3.50
N VAL A 133 7.79 -8.59 3.07
CA VAL A 133 7.39 -9.60 2.10
C VAL A 133 7.78 -11.01 2.61
N ARG A 134 7.30 -12.06 1.96
CA ARG A 134 7.71 -13.43 2.32
C ARG A 134 9.13 -13.71 1.85
N ASP A 135 9.40 -13.43 0.59
CA ASP A 135 10.65 -13.65 -0.11
C ASP A 135 10.84 -12.59 -1.20
N ARG A 136 12.01 -12.58 -1.87
CA ARG A 136 12.38 -11.59 -2.89
C ARG A 136 11.47 -11.61 -4.11
N THR A 137 10.83 -12.72 -4.42
CA THR A 137 9.92 -12.83 -5.59
C THR A 137 8.67 -11.98 -5.40
N GLU A 138 8.33 -11.65 -4.14
CA GLU A 138 7.22 -10.77 -3.78
C GLU A 138 7.62 -9.30 -3.57
N PHE A 139 8.89 -8.96 -3.79
CA PHE A 139 9.37 -7.59 -3.74
C PHE A 139 8.94 -6.82 -4.99
N ILE A 140 7.65 -6.46 -5.04
CA ILE A 140 7.07 -5.66 -6.12
C ILE A 140 7.70 -4.25 -6.15
N TYR A 141 7.83 -3.67 -7.34
CA TYR A 141 8.47 -2.37 -7.58
C TYR A 141 9.92 -2.27 -7.05
N GLY A 142 10.61 -3.40 -6.83
CA GLY A 142 11.93 -3.43 -6.22
C GLY A 142 12.97 -2.55 -6.92
N ASN A 143 13.01 -2.56 -8.27
CA ASN A 143 13.92 -1.70 -9.02
C ASN A 143 13.59 -0.21 -8.87
N VAL A 144 12.31 0.14 -8.77
CA VAL A 144 11.87 1.53 -8.56
C VAL A 144 12.31 2.00 -7.17
N LEU A 145 12.06 1.20 -6.12
CA LEU A 145 12.40 1.55 -4.74
C LEU A 145 13.91 1.60 -4.50
N LYS A 146 14.68 0.68 -5.09
CA LYS A 146 16.14 0.72 -5.03
C LYS A 146 16.69 1.97 -5.73
N GLY A 147 16.23 2.24 -6.95
CA GLY A 147 16.64 3.45 -7.67
C GLY A 147 16.20 4.74 -6.96
N TYR A 148 15.07 4.70 -6.24
CA TYR A 148 14.65 5.83 -5.40
C TYR A 148 15.61 6.05 -4.22
N ALA A 149 16.02 4.97 -3.54
CA ALA A 149 16.98 5.04 -2.44
C ALA A 149 18.39 5.48 -2.91
N GLU A 150 18.83 5.05 -4.08
CA GLU A 150 20.09 5.50 -4.68
C GLU A 150 20.10 6.99 -5.06
N LYS A 151 18.95 7.55 -5.39
CA LYS A 151 18.79 8.93 -5.85
C LYS A 151 18.60 9.94 -4.73
N HIS A 152 18.05 9.50 -3.59
CA HIS A 152 17.59 10.39 -2.52
C HIS A 152 18.21 10.02 -1.17
N ASP A 153 19.21 10.79 -0.73
CA ASP A 153 19.95 10.57 0.52
C ASP A 153 19.06 10.63 1.77
N TYR A 154 17.89 11.27 1.68
CA TYR A 154 16.91 11.32 2.77
C TYR A 154 16.05 10.06 2.91
N PHE A 155 16.15 9.11 1.97
CA PHE A 155 15.28 7.94 1.92
C PHE A 155 16.08 6.66 2.18
N GLU A 156 15.64 5.88 3.16
CA GLU A 156 16.17 4.56 3.49
C GLU A 156 15.14 3.47 3.17
N LEU A 157 15.55 2.45 2.44
CA LEU A 157 14.76 1.24 2.17
C LEU A 157 15.21 0.11 3.08
N GLN A 158 14.27 -0.47 3.83
CA GLN A 158 14.48 -1.68 4.62
C GLN A 158 13.49 -2.77 4.19
N LEU A 159 13.98 -3.80 3.48
CA LEU A 159 13.19 -4.95 3.03
C LEU A 159 13.26 -6.07 4.06
N CYS A 160 12.12 -6.42 4.65
CA CYS A 160 12.02 -7.48 5.64
C CYS A 160 11.53 -8.79 4.99
N LEU A 161 12.35 -9.83 5.05
CA LEU A 161 12.09 -11.15 4.46
C LEU A 161 11.68 -12.14 5.53
N SER A 162 10.41 -12.57 5.53
CA SER A 162 9.90 -13.45 6.60
C SER A 162 10.14 -14.94 6.36
N ARG A 163 10.47 -15.35 5.14
CA ARG A 163 10.70 -16.75 4.75
C ARG A 163 11.99 -16.98 3.94
N GLU A 164 12.78 -15.96 3.78
CA GLU A 164 14.05 -16.02 3.07
C GLU A 164 15.13 -15.30 3.90
N LYS A 165 16.39 -15.66 3.71
CA LYS A 165 17.50 -15.02 4.39
C LYS A 165 17.94 -13.76 3.67
N SER A 166 18.24 -12.73 4.42
CA SER A 166 18.82 -11.49 3.91
C SER A 166 20.21 -11.74 3.31
N SER A 167 20.53 -11.05 2.21
CA SER A 167 21.83 -11.12 1.54
C SER A 167 22.33 -9.74 1.07
N GLU A 168 21.46 -8.76 1.00
CA GLU A 168 21.77 -7.39 0.58
C GLU A 168 21.72 -6.43 1.77
N GLY A 169 22.44 -5.32 1.69
CA GLY A 169 22.57 -4.36 2.79
C GLY A 169 21.26 -3.70 3.24
N TYR A 170 20.26 -3.65 2.36
CA TYR A 170 18.91 -3.13 2.66
C TYR A 170 17.91 -4.22 3.10
N GLU A 171 18.34 -5.48 3.22
CA GLU A 171 17.50 -6.61 3.58
C GLU A 171 17.68 -7.02 5.04
N TYR A 172 16.58 -7.43 5.66
CA TYR A 172 16.53 -7.85 7.06
C TYR A 172 15.73 -9.14 7.20
N ASP A 173 16.19 -10.04 8.06
CA ASP A 173 15.46 -11.28 8.39
C ASP A 173 14.25 -10.98 9.27
N GLY A 174 13.09 -11.54 8.93
CA GLY A 174 11.88 -11.53 9.75
C GLY A 174 10.83 -10.51 9.35
N TYR A 175 10.11 -10.00 10.34
CA TYR A 175 8.95 -9.13 10.14
C TYR A 175 9.29 -7.65 10.34
N VAL A 176 8.55 -6.76 9.69
CA VAL A 176 8.70 -5.30 9.84
C VAL A 176 8.57 -4.84 11.30
N ASN A 177 7.74 -5.49 12.10
CA ASN A 177 7.56 -5.14 13.51
C ASN A 177 8.86 -5.27 14.31
N THR A 178 9.68 -6.30 14.01
CA THR A 178 11.02 -6.44 14.61
C THR A 178 11.96 -5.31 14.21
N GLN A 179 11.81 -4.75 13.00
CA GLN A 179 12.60 -3.59 12.59
C GLN A 179 12.09 -2.32 13.27
N ILE A 180 10.77 -2.13 13.43
CA ILE A 180 10.22 -1.00 14.20
C ILE A 180 10.78 -0.98 15.62
N GLU A 181 10.86 -2.14 16.28
CA GLU A 181 11.43 -2.29 17.62
C GLU A 181 12.94 -1.94 17.70
N ARG A 182 13.65 -2.09 16.58
CA ARG A 182 15.10 -1.75 16.47
C ARG A 182 15.35 -0.30 16.12
N LEU A 183 14.36 0.40 15.57
CA LEU A 183 14.44 1.83 15.36
C LEU A 183 14.38 2.53 16.74
N ASP A 184 15.28 3.46 16.96
CA ASP A 184 15.17 4.37 18.11
C ASP A 184 14.05 5.39 17.81
N VAL A 185 12.81 4.99 18.13
CA VAL A 185 11.60 5.76 17.77
C VAL A 185 11.33 6.86 18.80
N ASN A 186 11.03 8.06 18.33
CA ASN A 186 10.76 9.22 19.16
C ASN A 186 9.34 9.78 18.90
N PRO A 187 8.39 9.70 19.88
CA PRO A 187 7.01 10.16 19.69
C PRO A 187 6.87 11.67 19.48
N ASP A 188 7.90 12.46 19.80
CA ASP A 188 7.88 13.92 19.61
C ASP A 188 8.34 14.35 18.21
N SER A 189 9.06 13.49 17.48
CA SER A 189 9.66 13.84 16.19
C SER A 189 9.27 12.92 15.04
N ASP A 190 8.82 11.70 15.33
CA ASP A 190 8.53 10.69 14.31
C ASP A 190 7.02 10.65 13.97
N HIS A 191 6.74 10.37 12.70
CA HIS A 191 5.39 10.12 12.20
C HIS A 191 5.35 8.79 11.45
N PHE A 192 4.33 7.99 11.73
CA PHE A 192 4.15 6.66 11.14
C PHE A 192 2.97 6.61 10.17
N LEU A 193 3.20 6.00 9.01
CA LEU A 193 2.16 5.58 8.08
C LEU A 193 2.19 4.06 7.96
N LEU A 194 1.15 3.36 8.42
CA LEU A 194 1.08 1.89 8.44
C LEU A 194 0.00 1.40 7.48
N CYS A 195 0.36 0.54 6.51
CA CYS A 195 -0.59 -0.03 5.55
C CYS A 195 -0.33 -1.52 5.28
N GLY A 196 -1.39 -2.31 5.15
CA GLY A 196 -1.33 -3.72 4.75
C GLY A 196 -1.99 -4.68 5.74
N ASN A 197 -1.27 -5.72 6.15
CA ASN A 197 -1.79 -6.80 6.98
C ASN A 197 -2.34 -6.29 8.32
N PRO A 198 -3.63 -6.61 8.67
CA PRO A 198 -4.25 -6.14 9.90
C PRO A 198 -3.46 -6.48 11.17
N LYS A 199 -2.93 -7.72 11.25
CA LYS A 199 -2.15 -8.14 12.42
C LYS A 199 -0.84 -7.35 12.56
N MET A 200 -0.13 -7.14 11.45
CA MET A 200 1.09 -6.30 11.45
C MET A 200 0.78 -4.92 12.01
N ILE A 201 -0.32 -4.30 11.55
CA ILE A 201 -0.72 -2.95 11.98
C ILE A 201 -1.12 -2.92 13.45
N ASP A 202 -1.85 -3.95 13.94
CA ASP A 202 -2.26 -4.01 15.34
C ASP A 202 -1.06 -4.20 16.28
N ASP A 203 -0.14 -5.08 15.92
CA ASP A 203 1.09 -5.32 16.69
C ASP A 203 1.98 -4.07 16.69
N ALA A 204 2.21 -3.43 15.53
CA ALA A 204 2.97 -2.19 15.42
C ALA A 204 2.34 -1.05 16.25
N TRP A 205 1.03 -0.88 16.15
CA TRP A 205 0.33 0.13 16.95
C TRP A 205 0.42 -0.14 18.45
N GLY A 206 0.33 -1.40 18.87
CA GLY A 206 0.51 -1.80 20.27
C GLY A 206 1.86 -1.29 20.80
N TYR A 207 2.95 -1.66 20.12
CA TYR A 207 4.30 -1.23 20.46
C TYR A 207 4.47 0.30 20.47
N LEU A 208 4.03 0.99 19.41
CA LEU A 208 4.16 2.44 19.31
C LEU A 208 3.36 3.18 20.40
N LYS A 209 2.18 2.65 20.76
CA LYS A 209 1.36 3.21 21.85
C LYS A 209 2.07 3.08 23.20
N GLU A 210 2.69 1.93 23.46
CA GLU A 210 3.50 1.70 24.68
C GLU A 210 4.75 2.59 24.70
N SER A 211 5.31 2.91 23.53
CA SER A 211 6.42 3.85 23.35
C SER A 211 6.00 5.33 23.42
N GLY A 212 4.72 5.64 23.72
CA GLY A 212 4.24 7.00 23.95
C GLY A 212 3.62 7.70 22.73
N PHE A 213 3.51 7.04 21.58
CA PHE A 213 2.90 7.64 20.39
C PHE A 213 1.40 7.87 20.56
N LYS A 214 0.91 8.97 20.02
CA LYS A 214 -0.52 9.31 19.94
C LYS A 214 -1.06 8.97 18.55
N SER A 215 -2.37 8.72 18.47
CA SER A 215 -3.02 8.36 17.20
C SER A 215 -2.86 9.41 16.09
N LYS A 216 -2.61 10.68 16.44
CA LYS A 216 -2.33 11.73 15.46
C LYS A 216 -1.01 11.55 14.71
N ASN A 217 -0.03 10.88 15.33
CA ASN A 217 1.31 10.63 14.78
C ASN A 217 1.42 9.23 14.16
N VAL A 218 0.33 8.42 14.16
CA VAL A 218 0.32 7.05 13.61
C VAL A 218 -0.94 6.83 12.79
N VAL A 219 -0.85 7.08 11.50
CA VAL A 219 -1.96 6.84 10.56
C VAL A 219 -1.94 5.39 10.09
N ARG A 220 -3.11 4.76 10.02
CA ARG A 220 -3.24 3.32 9.80
C ARG A 220 -4.34 3.00 8.79
N GLU A 221 -4.03 2.13 7.82
CA GLU A 221 -5.00 1.61 6.86
C GLU A 221 -4.84 0.09 6.73
N LYS A 222 -5.84 -0.66 7.20
CA LYS A 222 -5.83 -2.12 7.17
C LYS A 222 -6.41 -2.65 5.86
N TYR A 223 -5.67 -3.53 5.19
CA TYR A 223 -6.18 -4.25 4.04
C TYR A 223 -6.91 -5.51 4.49
N VAL A 224 -8.24 -5.46 4.44
CA VAL A 224 -9.09 -6.58 4.81
C VAL A 224 -9.64 -7.22 3.55
N PHE A 225 -9.29 -8.49 3.32
CA PHE A 225 -9.87 -9.26 2.23
C PHE A 225 -11.32 -9.59 2.54
N ALA A 226 -12.26 -9.18 1.67
CA ALA A 226 -13.65 -9.55 1.81
C ALA A 226 -13.80 -11.07 1.62
N ARG A 227 -14.04 -11.80 2.69
CA ARG A 227 -14.52 -13.19 2.60
C ARG A 227 -15.97 -13.14 2.17
N GLU A 228 -16.35 -13.88 1.11
CA GLU A 228 -17.76 -14.08 0.82
C GLU A 228 -18.41 -14.70 2.07
N SER A 229 -19.45 -14.03 2.59
CA SER A 229 -20.29 -14.65 3.62
C SER A 229 -20.87 -15.92 2.96
N ARG A 230 -20.56 -17.08 3.53
CA ARG A 230 -21.30 -18.30 3.20
C ARG A 230 -22.77 -17.98 3.45
N SER A 231 -23.55 -17.80 2.39
CA SER A 231 -24.99 -17.74 2.48
C SER A 231 -25.40 -19.06 3.13
N SER A 232 -25.85 -19.00 4.37
CA SER A 232 -26.57 -20.10 4.99
C SER A 232 -27.86 -20.25 4.20
N ALA A 233 -27.82 -21.05 3.14
CA ALA A 233 -29.02 -21.65 2.59
C ALA A 233 -29.62 -22.52 3.68
N LYS A 234 -30.51 -21.95 4.50
CA LYS A 234 -31.48 -22.72 5.24
C LYS A 234 -32.42 -23.32 4.19
N ALA A 235 -32.21 -24.60 3.89
CA ALA A 235 -33.24 -25.39 3.26
C ALA A 235 -34.49 -25.37 4.16
N LEU A 236 -35.60 -24.96 3.61
CA LEU A 236 -36.93 -25.24 4.12
C LEU A 236 -37.34 -26.63 3.69
#